data_66fe3570fb6df7a7d2b7488671dfdec9
#
_entry.id   66fe3570fb6df7a7d2b7488671dfdec9
#
_cell.length_a   1.000
_cell.length_b   1.000
_cell.length_c   1.000
_cell.angle_alpha   90.00
_cell.angle_beta   90.00
_cell.angle_gamma   90.00
#
_symmetry.space_group_name_H-M   'P 1'
#
loop_
_entity.id
_entity.type
_entity.pdbx_description
1 polymer ?
#
loop_
_entity_poly.entity_id
_entity_poly.type
_entity_poly.pdbx_seq_one_letter_code
_entity_poly.pdbx_strand_id
1 'polypeptide(L)'
;MMKRDECLKVLARHRTDEIVVAVYKAAQDWIHIAPSDLNYTFTGAMGQGSSHALGLALGRPDKRVVVLDGDGSLLMNLGSLVTIANAAPKNFMHCVCENGTYETNGAVPIPTHGSFTFTGMAREAGYVNTYTFDNLDDWDRNLDTLLKEDGPILVDLKVEPGEDYPENFPRLYSTEHRDRFRKALAES
;
A
#
# COMPACT_ATOMS: atom_id res chain seq x y z
N MET A 1 8.13 -5.37 16.27
CA MET A 1 7.18 -5.08 15.16
C MET A 1 6.41 -3.81 15.52
N MET A 2 6.09 -3.01 14.53
CA MET A 2 5.33 -1.77 14.67
C MET A 2 3.82 -2.06 14.71
N LYS A 3 3.01 -1.14 15.22
CA LYS A 3 1.56 -1.21 15.03
C LYS A 3 1.22 -0.70 13.63
N ARG A 4 0.34 -1.42 12.87
CA ARG A 4 -0.02 -1.02 11.50
C ARG A 4 -0.61 0.38 11.46
N ASP A 5 -1.55 0.69 12.33
CA ASP A 5 -2.18 2.01 12.38
C ASP A 5 -1.18 3.14 12.69
N GLU A 6 -0.19 2.90 13.54
CA GLU A 6 0.87 3.88 13.80
C GLU A 6 1.73 4.12 12.55
N CYS A 7 2.06 3.07 11.78
CA CYS A 7 2.74 3.24 10.50
C CYS A 7 1.92 4.06 9.50
N LEU A 8 0.61 3.83 9.44
CA LEU A 8 -0.30 4.59 8.59
C LEU A 8 -0.46 6.05 9.06
N LYS A 9 -0.50 6.30 10.37
CA LYS A 9 -0.51 7.66 10.94
C LYS A 9 0.78 8.41 10.60
N VAL A 10 1.93 7.74 10.59
CA VAL A 10 3.19 8.33 10.10
C VAL A 10 3.03 8.75 8.65
N LEU A 11 2.62 7.86 7.76
CA LEU A 11 2.40 8.19 6.35
C LEU A 11 1.42 9.36 6.18
N ALA A 12 0.35 9.39 6.96
CA ALA A 12 -0.64 10.47 6.91
C ALA A 12 -0.07 11.85 7.25
N ARG A 13 0.91 11.93 8.16
CA ARG A 13 1.59 13.20 8.51
C ARG A 13 2.49 13.73 7.41
N HIS A 14 3.15 12.85 6.65
CA HIS A 14 4.06 13.21 5.57
C HIS A 14 3.37 13.41 4.22
N ARG A 15 2.19 12.81 4.05
CA ARG A 15 1.41 12.88 2.82
C ARG A 15 0.99 14.31 2.51
N THR A 16 1.11 14.69 1.26
CA THR A 16 0.65 15.99 0.71
C THR A 16 -0.45 15.80 -0.34
N ASP A 17 -0.10 15.35 -1.54
CA ASP A 17 -1.02 15.19 -2.69
C ASP A 17 -0.87 13.83 -3.38
N GLU A 18 -0.25 12.87 -2.73
CA GLU A 18 -0.09 11.51 -3.21
C GLU A 18 -1.44 10.81 -3.37
N ILE A 19 -1.56 10.05 -4.45
CA ILE A 19 -2.65 9.08 -4.63
C ILE A 19 -2.34 7.87 -3.76
N VAL A 20 -3.26 7.50 -2.87
CA VAL A 20 -3.10 6.31 -2.04
C VAL A 20 -4.10 5.24 -2.46
N VAL A 21 -3.57 4.09 -2.85
CA VAL A 21 -4.35 2.87 -3.10
C VAL A 21 -4.23 1.98 -1.88
N ALA A 22 -5.32 1.78 -1.16
CA ALA A 22 -5.32 0.93 0.03
C ALA A 22 -6.32 -0.22 -0.12
N VAL A 23 -5.92 -1.41 0.35
CA VAL A 23 -6.74 -2.61 0.21
C VAL A 23 -6.98 -3.30 1.55
N TYR A 24 -8.13 -3.98 1.65
CA TYR A 24 -8.52 -4.80 2.79
C TYR A 24 -8.44 -4.07 4.14
N LYS A 25 -7.69 -4.62 5.11
CA LYS A 25 -7.61 -4.06 6.46
C LYS A 25 -6.92 -2.70 6.44
N ALA A 26 -5.87 -2.53 5.63
CA ALA A 26 -5.24 -1.23 5.44
C ALA A 26 -6.21 -0.18 4.87
N ALA A 27 -7.15 -0.57 4.00
CA ALA A 27 -8.18 0.34 3.50
C ALA A 27 -9.16 0.78 4.60
N GLN A 28 -9.59 -0.15 5.46
CA GLN A 28 -10.46 0.16 6.59
C GLN A 28 -9.80 1.14 7.56
N ASP A 29 -8.54 0.90 7.90
CA ASP A 29 -7.79 1.81 8.78
C ASP A 29 -7.57 3.18 8.10
N TRP A 30 -7.16 3.18 6.83
CA TRP A 30 -6.78 4.40 6.10
C TRP A 30 -7.92 5.40 5.88
N ILE A 31 -9.15 4.92 5.63
CA ILE A 31 -10.31 5.82 5.48
C ILE A 31 -10.65 6.60 6.75
N HIS A 32 -10.20 6.14 7.92
CA HIS A 32 -10.36 6.81 9.20
C HIS A 32 -9.15 7.68 9.56
N ILE A 33 -7.94 7.20 9.26
CA ILE A 33 -6.69 7.88 9.61
C ILE A 33 -6.45 9.09 8.69
N ALA A 34 -6.63 8.94 7.38
CA ALA A 34 -6.30 9.97 6.39
C ALA A 34 -7.39 10.09 5.31
N PRO A 35 -8.60 10.55 5.66
CA PRO A 35 -9.68 10.72 4.67
C PRO A 35 -9.28 11.73 3.61
N SER A 36 -9.41 11.34 2.32
CA SER A 36 -9.10 12.18 1.16
C SER A 36 -9.82 11.67 -0.07
N ASP A 37 -10.14 12.55 -1.01
CA ASP A 37 -10.69 12.16 -2.30
C ASP A 37 -9.62 11.61 -3.26
N LEU A 38 -8.32 11.75 -2.94
CA LEU A 38 -7.22 11.06 -3.63
C LEU A 38 -6.91 9.66 -3.05
N ASN A 39 -7.84 9.09 -2.30
CA ASN A 39 -7.77 7.70 -1.85
C ASN A 39 -8.59 6.80 -2.77
N TYR A 40 -7.95 5.80 -3.35
CA TYR A 40 -8.63 4.69 -4.01
C TYR A 40 -8.60 3.46 -3.09
N THR A 41 -9.71 3.22 -2.41
CA THR A 41 -9.82 2.17 -1.40
C THR A 41 -10.84 1.12 -1.79
N PHE A 42 -10.49 -0.16 -1.62
CA PHE A 42 -11.40 -1.25 -1.93
C PHE A 42 -11.08 -2.53 -1.12
N THR A 43 -12.03 -3.44 -1.16
CA THR A 43 -11.91 -4.81 -0.64
C THR A 43 -12.57 -5.78 -1.63
N GLY A 44 -12.40 -7.09 -1.43
CA GLY A 44 -13.02 -8.11 -2.29
C GLY A 44 -12.18 -8.57 -3.48
N ALA A 45 -10.96 -8.03 -3.66
CA ALA A 45 -10.02 -8.43 -4.72
C ALA A 45 -8.58 -8.48 -4.19
N MET A 46 -8.24 -9.53 -3.43
CA MET A 46 -6.87 -9.75 -2.94
C MET A 46 -5.89 -9.86 -4.12
N GLY A 47 -4.71 -9.29 -3.96
CA GLY A 47 -3.66 -9.27 -4.97
C GLY A 47 -3.85 -8.22 -6.08
N GLN A 48 -4.91 -7.40 -6.04
CA GLN A 48 -5.18 -6.42 -7.09
C GLN A 48 -4.75 -4.99 -6.73
N GLY A 49 -4.34 -4.73 -5.49
CA GLY A 49 -3.94 -3.39 -5.03
C GLY A 49 -2.85 -2.77 -5.90
N SER A 50 -1.76 -3.50 -6.05
CA SER A 50 -0.60 -3.05 -6.84
C SER A 50 -0.91 -2.89 -8.33
N SER A 51 -1.77 -3.74 -8.91
CA SER A 51 -2.18 -3.65 -10.32
C SER A 51 -3.02 -2.41 -10.60
N HIS A 52 -3.98 -2.07 -9.70
CA HIS A 52 -4.75 -0.83 -9.82
C HIS A 52 -3.85 0.40 -9.68
N ALA A 53 -2.96 0.38 -8.70
CA ALA A 53 -2.00 1.46 -8.48
C ALA A 53 -1.04 1.65 -9.66
N LEU A 54 -0.60 0.57 -10.31
CA LEU A 54 0.19 0.65 -11.54
C LEU A 54 -0.56 1.42 -12.62
N GLY A 55 -1.84 1.13 -12.84
CA GLY A 55 -2.67 1.85 -13.80
C GLY A 55 -2.74 3.35 -13.49
N LEU A 56 -2.88 3.72 -12.22
CA LEU A 56 -2.88 5.12 -11.77
C LEU A 56 -1.50 5.77 -11.96
N ALA A 57 -0.42 5.09 -11.63
CA ALA A 57 0.93 5.61 -11.78
C ALA A 57 1.28 5.89 -13.25
N LEU A 58 0.87 5.01 -14.16
CA LEU A 58 1.07 5.22 -15.60
C LEU A 58 0.17 6.32 -16.17
N GLY A 59 -1.07 6.44 -15.66
CA GLY A 59 -2.01 7.47 -16.09
C GLY A 59 -1.75 8.87 -15.51
N ARG A 60 -1.06 8.95 -14.38
CA ARG A 60 -0.70 10.19 -13.66
C ARG A 60 0.79 10.18 -13.26
N PRO A 61 1.68 10.30 -14.25
CA PRO A 61 3.13 10.30 -14.00
C PRO A 61 3.61 11.52 -13.19
N ASP A 62 2.79 12.54 -13.08
CA ASP A 62 2.97 13.76 -12.29
C ASP A 62 2.66 13.59 -10.79
N LYS A 63 1.97 12.50 -10.40
CA LYS A 63 1.56 12.22 -9.02
C LYS A 63 2.27 11.00 -8.45
N ARG A 64 2.75 11.09 -7.22
CA ARG A 64 3.20 9.90 -6.49
C ARG A 64 2.03 8.99 -6.19
N VAL A 65 2.18 7.69 -6.45
CA VAL A 65 1.21 6.66 -6.11
C VAL A 65 1.78 5.74 -5.03
N VAL A 66 1.10 5.68 -3.90
CA VAL A 66 1.45 4.83 -2.77
C VAL A 66 0.44 3.70 -2.66
N VAL A 67 0.92 2.46 -2.59
CA VAL A 67 0.08 1.27 -2.34
C VAL A 67 0.20 0.87 -0.88
N LEU A 68 -0.92 0.66 -0.21
CA LEU A 68 -1.01 0.04 1.10
C LEU A 68 -1.63 -1.35 0.92
N ASP A 69 -0.75 -2.34 0.77
CA ASP A 69 -1.11 -3.74 0.53
C ASP A 69 -0.84 -4.59 1.79
N GLY A 70 -1.42 -5.75 1.85
CA GLY A 70 -1.10 -6.76 2.85
C GLY A 70 -0.20 -7.86 2.25
N ASP A 71 0.58 -8.51 3.10
CA ASP A 71 1.43 -9.63 2.74
C ASP A 71 0.65 -10.78 2.09
N GLY A 72 -0.45 -11.21 2.72
CA GLY A 72 -1.34 -12.24 2.16
C GLY A 72 -2.00 -11.81 0.85
N SER A 73 -2.31 -10.52 0.70
CA SER A 73 -2.85 -9.97 -0.54
C SER A 73 -1.82 -10.03 -1.67
N LEU A 74 -0.60 -9.56 -1.44
CA LEU A 74 0.48 -9.61 -2.43
C LEU A 74 0.82 -11.04 -2.85
N LEU A 75 0.85 -12.00 -1.90
CA LEU A 75 1.10 -13.41 -2.19
C LEU A 75 0.10 -14.03 -3.18
N MET A 76 -1.12 -13.52 -3.25
CA MET A 76 -2.13 -14.01 -4.20
C MET A 76 -1.87 -13.54 -5.65
N ASN A 77 -0.98 -12.58 -5.86
CA ASN A 77 -0.64 -12.08 -7.20
C ASN A 77 0.81 -11.60 -7.29
N LEU A 78 1.77 -12.43 -6.91
CA LEU A 78 3.20 -12.11 -6.97
C LEU A 78 3.69 -11.72 -8.37
N GLY A 79 3.03 -12.21 -9.41
CA GLY A 79 3.34 -11.84 -10.79
C GLY A 79 3.20 -10.34 -11.08
N SER A 80 2.42 -9.61 -10.27
CA SER A 80 2.31 -8.15 -10.37
C SER A 80 3.65 -7.45 -10.15
N LEU A 81 4.55 -7.99 -9.32
CA LEU A 81 5.89 -7.42 -9.11
C LEU A 81 6.69 -7.35 -10.42
N VAL A 82 6.67 -8.43 -11.21
CA VAL A 82 7.36 -8.48 -12.51
C VAL A 82 6.74 -7.48 -13.50
N THR A 83 5.42 -7.40 -13.53
CA THR A 83 4.70 -6.46 -14.39
C THR A 83 5.02 -5.00 -14.05
N ILE A 84 5.05 -4.66 -12.76
CA ILE A 84 5.39 -3.32 -12.27
C ILE A 84 6.85 -2.98 -12.58
N ALA A 85 7.78 -3.90 -12.31
CA ALA A 85 9.18 -3.71 -12.61
C ALA A 85 9.43 -3.49 -14.12
N ASN A 86 8.75 -4.26 -14.97
CA ASN A 86 8.84 -4.09 -16.43
C ASN A 86 8.28 -2.74 -16.91
N ALA A 87 7.20 -2.26 -16.30
CA ALA A 87 6.62 -0.95 -16.62
C ALA A 87 7.45 0.22 -16.08
N ALA A 88 8.27 -0.02 -15.06
CA ALA A 88 9.21 0.90 -14.42
C ALA A 88 8.64 2.29 -14.07
N PRO A 89 7.48 2.39 -13.39
CA PRO A 89 6.89 3.67 -13.04
C PRO A 89 7.71 4.37 -11.96
N LYS A 90 8.29 5.54 -12.27
CA LYS A 90 9.14 6.30 -11.35
C LYS A 90 8.41 6.83 -10.12
N ASN A 91 7.11 7.02 -10.25
CA ASN A 91 6.23 7.58 -9.23
C ASN A 91 5.52 6.52 -8.37
N PHE A 92 6.06 5.31 -8.24
CA PHE A 92 5.39 4.18 -7.61
C PHE A 92 6.10 3.71 -6.33
N MET A 93 5.36 3.69 -5.22
CA MET A 93 5.80 3.18 -3.92
C MET A 93 4.84 2.10 -3.42
N HIS A 94 5.33 0.88 -3.25
CA HIS A 94 4.56 -0.28 -2.80
C HIS A 94 4.86 -0.59 -1.34
N CYS A 95 4.00 -0.19 -0.43
CA CYS A 95 4.09 -0.55 0.98
C CYS A 95 3.34 -1.86 1.23
N VAL A 96 4.03 -2.84 1.81
CA VAL A 96 3.46 -4.13 2.24
C VAL A 96 3.40 -4.15 3.76
N CYS A 97 2.21 -4.21 4.31
CA CYS A 97 2.00 -4.43 5.74
C CYS A 97 2.14 -5.94 6.02
N GLU A 98 3.34 -6.36 6.41
CA GLU A 98 3.64 -7.76 6.69
C GLU A 98 3.34 -8.09 8.16
N ASN A 99 2.25 -8.83 8.38
CA ASN A 99 1.85 -9.33 9.70
C ASN A 99 1.91 -10.86 9.81
N GLY A 100 2.33 -11.54 8.74
CA GLY A 100 2.45 -13.00 8.69
C GLY A 100 1.13 -13.75 8.54
N THR A 101 0.00 -13.05 8.29
CA THR A 101 -1.31 -13.70 8.29
C THR A 101 -2.26 -13.14 7.24
N TYR A 102 -3.23 -13.99 6.82
CA TYR A 102 -4.45 -13.53 6.13
C TYR A 102 -5.44 -13.01 7.18
N GLU A 103 -5.21 -11.81 7.69
CA GLU A 103 -5.92 -11.24 8.83
C GLU A 103 -7.44 -11.22 8.64
N THR A 104 -7.94 -10.79 7.47
CA THR A 104 -9.37 -10.74 7.16
C THR A 104 -10.02 -12.11 6.97
N ASN A 105 -9.23 -13.16 6.91
CA ASN A 105 -9.70 -14.54 6.73
C ASN A 105 -9.42 -15.39 7.98
N GLY A 106 -9.60 -14.80 9.16
CA GLY A 106 -9.41 -15.49 10.43
C GLY A 106 -7.97 -15.60 10.90
N ALA A 107 -7.10 -14.69 10.43
CA ALA A 107 -5.68 -14.62 10.79
C ALA A 107 -4.91 -15.92 10.52
N VAL A 108 -5.31 -16.66 9.48
CA VAL A 108 -4.59 -17.87 9.05
C VAL A 108 -3.17 -17.47 8.62
N PRO A 109 -2.12 -18.17 9.09
CA PRO A 109 -0.74 -17.87 8.70
C PRO A 109 -0.55 -17.90 7.18
N ILE A 110 0.24 -16.95 6.65
CA ILE A 110 0.68 -17.03 5.26
C ILE A 110 1.64 -18.20 5.07
N PRO A 111 1.70 -18.83 3.88
CA PRO A 111 2.59 -19.95 3.65
C PRO A 111 4.05 -19.51 3.80
N THR A 112 4.85 -20.38 4.43
CA THR A 112 6.32 -20.24 4.54
C THR A 112 6.81 -18.92 5.14
N HIS A 113 6.01 -18.29 6.02
CA HIS A 113 6.42 -17.06 6.72
C HIS A 113 7.81 -17.21 7.35
N GLY A 114 8.68 -16.24 7.08
CA GLY A 114 10.08 -16.23 7.55
C GLY A 114 11.08 -16.98 6.67
N SER A 115 10.65 -17.70 5.61
CA SER A 115 11.56 -18.37 4.67
C SER A 115 11.87 -17.55 3.41
N PHE A 116 11.21 -16.42 3.23
CA PHE A 116 11.42 -15.46 2.15
C PHE A 116 11.26 -14.03 2.67
N THR A 117 11.60 -13.05 1.82
CA THR A 117 11.36 -11.63 2.09
C THR A 117 10.65 -10.98 0.89
N PHE A 118 9.66 -10.12 1.14
CA PHE A 118 9.01 -9.36 0.07
C PHE A 118 9.97 -8.43 -0.64
N THR A 119 10.93 -7.86 0.10
CA THR A 119 12.03 -7.05 -0.46
C THR A 119 12.93 -7.86 -1.40
N GLY A 120 13.23 -9.12 -1.05
CA GLY A 120 14.00 -10.03 -1.92
C GLY A 120 13.25 -10.33 -3.21
N MET A 121 11.95 -10.69 -3.11
CA MET A 121 11.11 -10.95 -4.29
C MET A 121 11.01 -9.74 -5.21
N ALA A 122 10.79 -8.55 -4.68
CA ALA A 122 10.70 -7.32 -5.47
C ALA A 122 12.03 -6.96 -6.13
N ARG A 123 13.16 -7.14 -5.44
CA ARG A 123 14.50 -6.92 -5.99
C ARG A 123 14.77 -7.85 -7.18
N GLU A 124 14.49 -9.14 -7.02
CA GLU A 124 14.65 -10.12 -8.10
C GLU A 124 13.68 -9.88 -9.26
N ALA A 125 12.50 -9.31 -8.99
CA ALA A 125 11.57 -8.89 -10.02
C ALA A 125 12.04 -7.64 -10.80
N GLY A 126 12.97 -6.83 -10.25
CA GLY A 126 13.54 -5.65 -10.89
C GLY A 126 13.06 -4.30 -10.33
N TYR A 127 12.54 -4.25 -9.11
CA TYR A 127 12.31 -2.97 -8.41
C TYR A 127 13.64 -2.23 -8.20
N VAL A 128 13.59 -0.91 -8.32
CA VAL A 128 14.79 -0.06 -8.25
C VAL A 128 15.43 -0.14 -6.88
N ASN A 129 14.60 0.01 -5.82
CA ASN A 129 15.04 -0.13 -4.44
C ASN A 129 13.98 -0.85 -3.58
N THR A 130 14.45 -1.43 -2.48
CA THR A 130 13.61 -2.14 -1.53
C THR A 130 14.06 -1.85 -0.10
N TYR A 131 13.11 -1.63 0.81
CA TYR A 131 13.35 -1.24 2.19
C TYR A 131 12.53 -2.11 3.14
N THR A 132 13.05 -2.35 4.33
CA THR A 132 12.33 -3.02 5.42
C THR A 132 12.38 -2.14 6.66
N PHE A 133 11.24 -1.91 7.29
CA PHE A 133 11.15 -1.20 8.56
C PHE A 133 10.43 -2.06 9.60
N ASP A 134 11.02 -2.15 10.77
CA ASP A 134 10.49 -2.79 11.97
C ASP A 134 10.45 -1.84 13.18
N ASN A 135 10.90 -0.60 12.98
CA ASN A 135 10.98 0.49 13.94
C ASN A 135 10.26 1.74 13.39
N LEU A 136 9.37 2.32 14.21
CA LEU A 136 8.51 3.43 13.79
C LEU A 136 9.30 4.74 13.56
N ASP A 137 10.33 5.01 14.39
CA ASP A 137 11.15 6.21 14.25
C ASP A 137 12.00 6.16 12.97
N ASP A 138 12.46 4.95 12.59
CA ASP A 138 13.19 4.77 11.34
C ASP A 138 12.28 4.96 10.12
N TRP A 139 11.05 4.45 10.19
CA TRP A 139 10.02 4.68 9.17
C TRP A 139 9.73 6.18 9.02
N ASP A 140 9.47 6.88 10.12
CA ASP A 140 9.18 8.32 10.15
C ASP A 140 10.32 9.14 9.54
N ARG A 141 11.56 8.90 9.96
CA ARG A 141 12.74 9.65 9.48
C ARG A 141 13.03 9.48 7.99
N ASN A 142 12.70 8.35 7.41
CA ASN A 142 13.04 8.06 6.00
C ASN A 142 11.91 8.42 5.03
N LEU A 143 10.68 8.61 5.50
CA LEU A 143 9.51 8.67 4.66
C LEU A 143 9.51 9.83 3.65
N ASP A 144 9.96 11.02 4.05
CA ASP A 144 10.08 12.17 3.13
C ASP A 144 11.03 11.90 1.95
N THR A 145 12.08 11.13 2.18
CA THR A 145 13.01 10.71 1.14
C THR A 145 12.37 9.68 0.22
N LEU A 146 11.72 8.67 0.80
CA LEU A 146 11.06 7.60 0.06
C LEU A 146 9.91 8.11 -0.82
N LEU A 147 9.15 9.10 -0.35
CA LEU A 147 8.07 9.71 -1.13
C LEU A 147 8.59 10.46 -2.36
N LYS A 148 9.86 10.88 -2.39
CA LYS A 148 10.49 11.60 -3.50
C LYS A 148 11.41 10.74 -4.36
N GLU A 149 11.68 9.52 -3.91
CA GLU A 149 12.62 8.61 -4.59
C GLU A 149 12.02 8.05 -5.89
N ASP A 150 12.82 7.99 -6.95
CA ASP A 150 12.42 7.34 -8.20
C ASP A 150 12.13 5.84 -7.96
N GLY A 151 10.94 5.41 -8.39
CA GLY A 151 10.46 4.04 -8.27
C GLY A 151 10.65 3.17 -9.54
N PRO A 152 10.06 1.99 -9.53
CA PRO A 152 9.24 1.42 -8.47
C PRO A 152 10.08 1.03 -7.24
N ILE A 153 9.64 1.43 -6.05
CA ILE A 153 10.24 0.98 -4.79
C ILE A 153 9.26 0.13 -4.00
N LEU A 154 9.78 -0.86 -3.26
CA LEU A 154 8.97 -1.64 -2.32
C LEU A 154 9.42 -1.37 -0.89
N VAL A 155 8.46 -1.11 -0.02
CA VAL A 155 8.66 -0.91 1.42
C VAL A 155 7.92 -2.00 2.18
N ASP A 156 8.66 -2.84 2.86
CA ASP A 156 8.14 -3.89 3.72
C ASP A 156 8.06 -3.37 5.17
N LEU A 157 6.84 -3.20 5.66
CA LEU A 157 6.55 -2.74 7.01
C LEU A 157 6.24 -3.95 7.90
N LYS A 158 7.14 -4.29 8.82
CA LYS A 158 6.94 -5.37 9.81
C LYS A 158 5.96 -4.91 10.88
N VAL A 159 4.73 -5.36 10.75
CA VAL A 159 3.62 -4.87 11.58
C VAL A 159 2.92 -5.99 12.33
N GLU A 160 2.23 -5.59 13.38
CA GLU A 160 1.18 -6.35 14.05
C GLU A 160 -0.13 -5.53 14.00
N PRO A 161 -1.29 -6.14 14.22
CA PRO A 161 -2.54 -5.41 14.34
C PRO A 161 -2.43 -4.29 15.37
N GLY A 162 -2.91 -3.10 15.00
CA GLY A 162 -2.95 -1.91 15.85
C GLY A 162 -4.31 -1.66 16.44
N GLU A 163 -4.72 -0.39 16.48
CA GLU A 163 -6.06 0.02 16.86
C GLU A 163 -7.10 -0.58 15.90
N ASP A 164 -8.22 -1.03 16.44
CA ASP A 164 -9.31 -1.61 15.61
C ASP A 164 -10.27 -0.49 15.20
N TYR A 165 -10.24 -0.13 13.92
CA TYR A 165 -11.14 0.87 13.33
C TYR A 165 -12.44 0.21 12.87
N PRO A 166 -13.58 0.90 12.99
CA PRO A 166 -14.87 0.40 12.52
C PRO A 166 -14.84 0.08 11.02
N GLU A 167 -15.33 -1.08 10.64
CA GLU A 167 -15.47 -1.44 9.23
C GLU A 167 -16.54 -0.60 8.54
N ASN A 168 -16.22 -0.09 7.35
CA ASN A 168 -17.12 0.76 6.56
C ASN A 168 -17.22 0.24 5.12
N PHE A 169 -17.75 -0.96 4.96
CA PHE A 169 -17.98 -1.55 3.64
C PHE A 169 -18.88 -0.69 2.74
N PRO A 170 -19.97 -0.05 3.23
CA PRO A 170 -20.77 0.83 2.39
C PRO A 170 -19.93 1.93 1.72
N ARG A 171 -18.97 2.53 2.43
CA ARG A 171 -18.08 3.54 1.85
C ARG A 171 -17.12 2.93 0.81
N LEU A 172 -16.51 1.78 1.11
CA LEU A 172 -15.56 1.13 0.20
C LEU A 172 -16.19 0.68 -1.12
N TYR A 173 -17.50 0.35 -1.11
CA TYR A 173 -18.26 -0.03 -2.32
C TYR A 173 -19.05 1.12 -2.95
N SER A 174 -19.01 2.30 -2.36
CA SER A 174 -19.81 3.44 -2.78
C SER A 174 -19.41 3.94 -4.18
N THR A 175 -20.40 4.10 -5.05
CA THR A 175 -20.22 4.78 -6.34
C THR A 175 -19.82 6.24 -6.14
N GLU A 176 -20.44 6.93 -5.16
CA GLU A 176 -20.11 8.31 -4.81
C GLU A 176 -18.63 8.48 -4.44
N HIS A 177 -18.06 7.55 -3.66
CA HIS A 177 -16.64 7.59 -3.32
C HIS A 177 -15.75 7.49 -4.56
N ARG A 178 -16.08 6.59 -5.50
CA ARG A 178 -15.38 6.46 -6.78
C ARG A 178 -15.52 7.68 -7.68
N ASP A 179 -16.69 8.31 -7.69
CA ASP A 179 -16.92 9.51 -8.50
C ASP A 179 -16.16 10.71 -7.94
N ARG A 180 -16.11 10.86 -6.62
CA ARG A 180 -15.25 11.87 -5.96
C ARG A 180 -13.78 11.65 -6.27
N PHE A 181 -13.30 10.42 -6.20
CA PHE A 181 -11.93 10.09 -6.57
C PHE A 181 -11.63 10.46 -8.04
N ARG A 182 -12.50 10.09 -8.98
CA ARG A 182 -12.34 10.46 -10.39
C ARG A 182 -12.28 11.97 -10.61
N LYS A 183 -13.14 12.71 -9.93
CA LYS A 183 -13.15 14.17 -9.99
C LYS A 183 -11.85 14.75 -9.42
N ALA A 184 -11.46 14.36 -8.21
CA ALA A 184 -10.22 14.80 -7.59
C ALA A 184 -8.99 14.48 -8.45
N LEU A 185 -8.95 13.29 -9.07
CA LEU A 185 -7.88 12.88 -9.97
C LEU A 185 -7.80 13.75 -11.23
N ALA A 186 -8.91 14.25 -11.73
CA ALA A 186 -8.95 15.13 -12.91
C ALA A 186 -8.59 16.59 -12.60
N GLU A 187 -8.78 17.03 -11.35
CA GLU A 187 -8.60 18.41 -10.89
C GLU A 187 -7.24 18.63 -10.19
N SER A 188 -6.48 17.57 -9.84
CA SER A 188 -5.24 17.63 -9.08
C SER A 188 -3.98 17.80 -9.91
#